data_d6adb65496c51e93fe42332f8b886ddb
#
_entry.id   d6adb65496c51e93fe42332f8b886ddb
#
_cell.length_a   1.000
_cell.length_b   1.000
_cell.length_c   1.000
_cell.angle_alpha   90.00
_cell.angle_beta   90.00
_cell.angle_gamma   90.00
#
_symmetry.space_group_name_H-M   'P 1'
#
loop_
_entity.id
_entity.type
_entity.pdbx_description
1 polymer ?
#
loop_
_entity_poly.entity_id
_entity_poly.type
_entity_poly.pdbx_seq_one_letter_code
_entity_poly.pdbx_strand_id
1 'polypeptide(L)'
;MLVARRGPGERHEGYWEFPGGKLEKDERPEDALVRELKEEFGIDIEVEAPFHIIRHDYGDGPFELTAYKARWLGGRIRLVVHDAHAWVAPHELADYPLLEADRPLADALISTGAGHEPPSGEAQSA
;
A
#
# COMPACT_ATOMS: atom_id res chain seq x y z
N MET A 1 6.25 -3.60 6.75
CA MET A 1 5.26 -3.34 5.70
C MET A 1 5.94 -2.95 4.40
N LEU A 2 5.27 -3.16 3.30
CA LEU A 2 5.82 -2.91 1.96
C LEU A 2 5.47 -1.51 1.47
N VAL A 3 6.47 -0.77 0.99
CA VAL A 3 6.26 0.47 0.24
C VAL A 3 7.03 0.38 -1.06
N ALA A 4 6.59 1.13 -2.06
CA ALA A 4 7.21 1.12 -3.38
C ALA A 4 7.28 2.53 -3.96
N ARG A 5 8.31 2.79 -4.77
CA ARG A 5 8.52 4.09 -5.39
C ARG A 5 8.00 4.08 -6.82
N ARG A 6 7.21 5.06 -7.16
CA ARG A 6 6.67 5.22 -8.51
C ARG A 6 7.79 5.50 -9.49
N GLY A 7 7.80 4.74 -10.58
CA GLY A 7 8.89 4.76 -11.54
C GLY A 7 8.82 5.90 -12.56
N PRO A 8 9.84 5.97 -13.42
CA PRO A 8 9.91 7.00 -14.45
C PRO A 8 8.71 6.96 -15.38
N GLY A 9 8.14 8.13 -15.66
CA GLY A 9 6.97 8.26 -16.52
C GLY A 9 5.63 8.04 -15.85
N GLU A 10 5.62 7.57 -14.62
CA GLU A 10 4.38 7.41 -13.85
C GLU A 10 3.96 8.71 -13.20
N ARG A 11 2.65 8.86 -12.90
CA ARG A 11 2.20 10.00 -12.10
C ARG A 11 2.91 9.95 -10.75
N HIS A 12 3.30 11.12 -10.25
CA HIS A 12 4.01 11.24 -8.98
C HIS A 12 5.32 10.45 -8.94
N GLU A 13 6.01 10.45 -10.06
CA GLU A 13 7.33 9.81 -10.19
C GLU A 13 8.24 10.18 -9.03
N GLY A 14 8.91 9.17 -8.46
CA GLY A 14 9.85 9.36 -7.36
C GLY A 14 9.22 9.35 -5.96
N TYR A 15 7.90 9.41 -5.87
CA TYR A 15 7.22 9.31 -4.58
C TYR A 15 6.96 7.85 -4.22
N TRP A 16 6.95 7.60 -2.93
CA TRP A 16 6.68 6.28 -2.38
C TRP A 16 5.21 6.14 -2.01
N GLU A 17 4.70 4.92 -2.06
CA GLU A 17 3.30 4.64 -1.74
C GLU A 17 3.15 3.24 -1.17
N PHE A 18 2.04 3.03 -0.47
CA PHE A 18 1.63 1.67 -0.11
C PHE A 18 1.05 0.98 -1.34
N PRO A 19 1.25 -0.35 -1.46
CA PRO A 19 0.64 -1.09 -2.57
C PRO A 19 -0.88 -1.00 -2.51
N GLY A 20 -1.50 -0.93 -3.67
CA GLY A 20 -2.94 -0.89 -3.78
C GLY A 20 -3.36 -0.16 -5.04
N GLY A 21 -4.66 -0.05 -5.23
CA GLY A 21 -5.20 0.59 -6.41
C GLY A 21 -6.68 0.83 -6.29
N LYS A 22 -7.26 1.30 -7.39
CA LYS A 22 -8.68 1.61 -7.45
C LYS A 22 -9.50 0.35 -7.70
N LEU A 23 -10.72 0.35 -7.16
CA LEU A 23 -11.68 -0.70 -7.43
C LEU A 23 -12.13 -0.63 -8.88
N GLU A 24 -12.25 -1.78 -9.51
CA GLU A 24 -12.96 -1.91 -10.77
C GLU A 24 -14.44 -2.13 -10.48
N LYS A 25 -15.27 -1.99 -11.50
CA LYS A 25 -16.71 -2.11 -11.35
C LYS A 25 -17.09 -3.46 -10.74
N ASP A 26 -17.93 -3.43 -9.72
CA ASP A 26 -18.44 -4.60 -9.02
C ASP A 26 -17.35 -5.43 -8.31
N GLU A 27 -16.17 -4.86 -8.13
CA GLU A 27 -15.07 -5.53 -7.46
C GLU A 27 -15.09 -5.26 -5.96
N ARG A 28 -14.87 -6.29 -5.16
CA ARG A 28 -14.72 -6.12 -3.72
C ARG A 28 -13.33 -5.55 -3.42
N PRO A 29 -13.21 -4.71 -2.37
CA PRO A 29 -11.89 -4.14 -2.00
C PRO A 29 -10.80 -5.20 -1.80
N GLU A 30 -11.13 -6.31 -1.16
CA GLU A 30 -10.18 -7.39 -0.92
C GLU A 30 -9.71 -8.03 -2.21
N ASP A 31 -10.62 -8.23 -3.16
CA ASP A 31 -10.29 -8.80 -4.47
C ASP A 31 -9.45 -7.83 -5.30
N ALA A 32 -9.72 -6.53 -5.16
CA ALA A 32 -8.92 -5.50 -5.82
C ALA A 32 -7.48 -5.53 -5.35
N LEU A 33 -7.26 -5.68 -4.04
CA LEU A 33 -5.91 -5.78 -3.51
C LEU A 33 -5.16 -7.00 -4.02
N VAL A 34 -5.82 -8.15 -4.03
CA VAL A 34 -5.21 -9.38 -4.56
C VAL A 34 -4.81 -9.18 -6.01
N ARG A 35 -5.70 -8.62 -6.81
CA ARG A 35 -5.44 -8.35 -8.24
C ARG A 35 -4.30 -7.36 -8.44
N GLU A 36 -4.34 -6.22 -7.74
CA GLU A 36 -3.33 -5.18 -7.90
C GLU A 36 -1.94 -5.66 -7.49
N LEU A 37 -1.83 -6.40 -6.39
CA LEU A 37 -0.54 -6.91 -5.97
C LEU A 37 -0.01 -7.97 -6.92
N LYS A 38 -0.89 -8.75 -7.53
CA LYS A 38 -0.47 -9.70 -8.57
C LYS A 38 0.01 -8.98 -9.82
N GLU A 39 -0.75 -7.99 -10.28
CA GLU A 39 -0.42 -7.25 -11.50
C GLU A 39 0.84 -6.39 -11.35
N GLU A 40 0.96 -5.67 -10.25
CA GLU A 40 2.02 -4.68 -10.09
C GLU A 40 3.28 -5.22 -9.39
N PHE A 41 3.14 -6.26 -8.58
CA PHE A 41 4.26 -6.80 -7.80
C PHE A 41 4.54 -8.26 -8.05
N GLY A 42 3.66 -8.98 -8.73
CA GLY A 42 3.87 -10.39 -9.04
C GLY A 42 3.73 -11.32 -7.84
N ILE A 43 3.11 -10.88 -6.77
CA ILE A 43 2.98 -11.68 -5.55
C ILE A 43 1.52 -12.06 -5.28
N ASP A 44 1.36 -13.15 -4.55
CA ASP A 44 0.06 -13.64 -4.11
C ASP A 44 -0.10 -13.32 -2.63
N ILE A 45 -1.24 -12.75 -2.28
CA ILE A 45 -1.54 -12.37 -0.91
C ILE A 45 -2.89 -12.92 -0.47
N GLU A 46 -3.04 -13.03 0.85
CA GLU A 46 -4.31 -13.29 1.50
C GLU A 46 -4.66 -12.05 2.31
N VAL A 47 -5.79 -11.43 1.99
CA VAL A 47 -6.26 -10.25 2.71
C VAL A 47 -6.90 -10.70 4.02
N GLU A 48 -6.47 -10.10 5.11
CA GLU A 48 -7.01 -10.38 6.44
C GLU A 48 -8.07 -9.33 6.79
N ALA A 49 -7.98 -8.71 7.94
CA ALA A 49 -8.99 -7.76 8.39
C ALA A 49 -8.67 -6.33 7.96
N PRO A 50 -9.69 -5.47 7.79
CA PRO A 50 -9.44 -4.04 7.66
C PRO A 50 -8.68 -3.54 8.88
N PHE A 51 -7.70 -2.69 8.63
CA PHE A 51 -6.83 -2.17 9.67
C PHE A 51 -7.18 -0.73 10.01
N HIS A 52 -7.41 0.11 8.99
CA HIS A 52 -7.67 1.53 9.18
C HIS A 52 -8.41 2.09 7.98
N ILE A 53 -9.29 3.07 8.22
CA ILE A 53 -10.03 3.75 7.16
C ILE A 53 -9.67 5.23 7.21
N ILE A 54 -9.24 5.78 6.08
CA ILE A 54 -8.90 7.18 5.93
C ILE A 54 -9.95 7.81 5.01
N ARG A 55 -10.49 8.96 5.43
CA ARG A 55 -11.36 9.76 4.59
C ARG A 55 -10.70 11.12 4.37
N HIS A 56 -10.59 11.52 3.11
CA HIS A 56 -9.91 12.76 2.77
C HIS A 56 -10.52 13.38 1.52
N ASP A 57 -10.38 14.70 1.39
CA ASP A 57 -10.84 15.44 0.22
C ASP A 57 -9.71 16.37 -0.21
N TYR A 58 -9.20 16.15 -1.43
CA TYR A 58 -8.13 16.97 -2.00
C TYR A 58 -8.66 18.07 -2.93
N GLY A 59 -9.98 18.32 -2.89
CA GLY A 59 -10.60 19.33 -3.74
C GLY A 59 -11.39 18.75 -4.91
N ASP A 60 -11.21 17.47 -5.21
CA ASP A 60 -11.94 16.76 -6.27
C ASP A 60 -13.10 15.95 -5.72
N GLY A 61 -13.46 16.17 -4.48
CA GLY A 61 -14.48 15.41 -3.77
C GLY A 61 -13.86 14.46 -2.75
N PRO A 62 -14.68 13.96 -1.82
CA PRO A 62 -14.19 13.06 -0.79
C PRO A 62 -13.82 11.69 -1.36
N PHE A 63 -12.78 11.08 -0.80
CA PHE A 63 -12.49 9.70 -1.08
C PHE A 63 -12.23 8.95 0.22
N GLU A 64 -12.35 7.64 0.16
CA GLU A 64 -12.11 6.75 1.28
C GLU A 64 -11.03 5.74 0.90
N LEU A 65 -10.03 5.63 1.77
CA LEU A 65 -8.95 4.67 1.61
C LEU A 65 -9.04 3.68 2.76
N THR A 66 -9.19 2.41 2.44
CA THR A 66 -9.19 1.35 3.45
C THR A 66 -7.88 0.58 3.38
N ALA A 67 -7.18 0.56 4.51
CA ALA A 67 -5.95 -0.21 4.63
C ALA A 67 -6.27 -1.59 5.22
N TYR A 68 -5.73 -2.62 4.62
CA TYR A 68 -5.92 -4.00 5.06
C TYR A 68 -4.60 -4.59 5.49
N LYS A 69 -4.63 -5.43 6.51
CA LYS A 69 -3.51 -6.30 6.80
C LYS A 69 -3.60 -7.51 5.87
N ALA A 70 -2.50 -7.84 5.22
CA ALA A 70 -2.45 -8.94 4.28
C ALA A 70 -1.23 -9.80 4.52
N ARG A 71 -1.36 -11.09 4.25
CA ARG A 71 -0.28 -12.05 4.38
C ARG A 71 0.27 -12.41 3.00
N TRP A 72 1.57 -12.39 2.86
CA TRP A 72 2.24 -12.77 1.62
C TRP A 72 2.26 -14.31 1.54
N LEU A 73 1.55 -14.86 0.56
CA LEU A 73 1.46 -16.31 0.37
C LEU A 73 2.56 -16.88 -0.49
N GLY A 74 3.02 -16.10 -1.47
CA GLY A 74 4.04 -16.60 -2.39
C GLY A 74 4.31 -15.63 -3.52
N GLY A 75 5.15 -16.07 -4.45
CA GLY A 75 5.58 -15.25 -5.56
C GLY A 75 6.88 -14.52 -5.25
N ARG A 76 7.47 -13.96 -6.30
CA ARG A 76 8.70 -13.17 -6.20
C ARG A 76 8.37 -11.75 -6.63
N ILE A 77 8.77 -10.75 -5.82
CA ILE A 77 8.49 -9.36 -6.15
C ILE A 77 9.13 -9.00 -7.49
N ARG A 78 8.28 -8.54 -8.41
CA ARG A 78 8.67 -8.07 -9.73
C ARG A 78 7.93 -6.78 -9.98
N LEU A 79 8.66 -5.69 -10.08
CA LEU A 79 8.07 -4.35 -10.21
C LEU A 79 7.67 -4.09 -11.67
N VAL A 80 6.50 -3.48 -11.85
CA VAL A 80 5.97 -3.13 -13.16
C VAL A 80 5.92 -1.62 -13.33
N VAL A 81 5.22 -0.92 -12.42
CA VAL A 81 5.08 0.54 -12.49
C VAL A 81 6.00 1.24 -11.48
N HIS A 82 6.63 0.49 -10.61
CA HIS A 82 7.54 1.01 -9.60
C HIS A 82 8.99 0.70 -9.98
N ASP A 83 9.93 1.48 -9.47
CA ASP A 83 11.36 1.24 -9.73
C ASP A 83 12.15 0.86 -8.48
N ALA A 84 11.49 0.81 -7.34
CA ALA A 84 12.10 0.36 -6.10
C ALA A 84 11.03 -0.09 -5.11
N HIS A 85 11.39 -0.94 -4.17
CA HIS A 85 10.53 -1.30 -3.06
C HIS A 85 11.36 -1.44 -1.79
N ALA A 86 10.68 -1.35 -0.65
CA ALA A 86 11.34 -1.53 0.64
C ALA A 86 10.36 -2.13 1.64
N TRP A 87 10.90 -2.93 2.56
CA TRP A 87 10.16 -3.40 3.73
C TRP A 87 10.56 -2.51 4.89
N VAL A 88 9.60 -1.83 5.50
CA VAL A 88 9.88 -0.81 6.50
C VAL A 88 9.06 -1.02 7.76
N ALA A 89 9.61 -0.59 8.88
CA ALA A 89 8.87 -0.49 10.13
C ALA A 89 8.12 0.85 10.15
N PRO A 90 7.05 0.99 10.97
CA PRO A 90 6.28 2.23 11.00
C PRO A 90 7.11 3.49 11.22
N HIS A 91 8.07 3.46 12.14
CA HIS A 91 8.88 4.64 12.43
C HIS A 91 9.77 5.07 11.27
N GLU A 92 10.05 4.17 10.33
CA GLU A 92 10.87 4.49 9.16
C GLU A 92 10.09 5.24 8.08
N LEU A 93 8.75 5.21 8.16
CA LEU A 93 7.90 5.88 7.15
C LEU A 93 8.16 7.38 7.07
N ALA A 94 8.58 7.99 8.16
CA ALA A 94 8.90 9.42 8.18
C ALA A 94 10.08 9.78 7.27
N ASP A 95 10.92 8.81 6.93
CA ASP A 95 12.09 9.03 6.10
C ASP A 95 11.81 8.89 4.59
N TYR A 96 10.57 8.55 4.24
CA TYR A 96 10.19 8.34 2.84
C TYR A 96 9.28 9.47 2.35
N PRO A 97 9.51 9.99 1.13
CA PRO A 97 8.60 10.98 0.55
C PRO A 97 7.34 10.26 0.01
N LEU A 98 6.38 10.08 0.91
CA LEU A 98 5.13 9.39 0.58
C LEU A 98 4.18 10.27 -0.19
N LEU A 99 3.33 9.65 -1.01
CA LEU A 99 2.22 10.35 -1.65
C LEU A 99 1.35 11.00 -0.57
N GLU A 100 0.81 12.17 -0.90
CA GLU A 100 -0.05 12.91 0.03
C GLU A 100 -1.23 12.06 0.52
N ALA A 101 -1.82 11.26 -0.36
CA ALA A 101 -2.95 10.40 -0.02
C ALA A 101 -2.59 9.34 1.03
N ASP A 102 -1.33 8.94 1.09
CA ASP A 102 -0.88 7.89 1.99
C ASP A 102 -0.36 8.41 3.34
N ARG A 103 -0.15 9.71 3.47
CA ARG A 103 0.38 10.29 4.71
C ARG A 103 -0.51 10.07 5.93
N PRO A 104 -1.85 10.23 5.84
CA PRO A 104 -2.69 9.95 7.01
C PRO A 104 -2.57 8.51 7.49
N LEU A 105 -2.44 7.55 6.56
CA LEU A 105 -2.24 6.16 6.94
C LEU A 105 -0.88 5.96 7.60
N ALA A 106 0.17 6.57 7.05
CA ALA A 106 1.50 6.48 7.63
C ALA A 106 1.51 7.05 9.06
N ASP A 107 0.85 8.19 9.27
CA ASP A 107 0.77 8.80 10.60
C ASP A 107 0.05 7.89 11.59
N ALA A 108 -1.03 7.23 11.16
CA ALA A 108 -1.75 6.28 11.99
C ALA A 108 -0.88 5.07 12.34
N LEU A 109 -0.13 4.56 11.38
CA LEU A 109 0.78 3.43 11.60
C LEU A 109 1.90 3.79 12.58
N ILE A 110 2.48 4.96 12.43
CA ILE A 110 3.52 5.44 13.34
C ILE A 110 2.96 5.59 14.76
N SER A 111 1.79 6.19 14.88
CA SER A 111 1.15 6.46 16.17
C SER A 111 0.79 5.20 16.93
N THR A 112 0.29 4.18 16.23
CA THR A 112 -0.17 2.94 16.88
C THR A 112 0.93 1.88 17.00
N GLY A 113 2.02 2.02 16.25
CA GLY A 113 3.05 1.01 16.15
C GLY A 113 2.60 -0.26 15.44
N ALA A 114 1.41 -0.24 14.85
CA ALA A 114 0.90 -1.40 14.11
C ALA A 114 1.74 -1.62 12.85
N GLY A 115 1.75 -2.87 12.37
CA GLY A 115 2.45 -3.19 11.13
C GLY A 115 3.95 -3.35 11.25
N HIS A 116 4.51 -3.39 12.47
CA HIS A 116 5.95 -3.53 12.62
C HIS A 116 6.40 -4.99 12.72
N GLU A 117 5.58 -5.87 12.22
CA GLU A 117 5.89 -7.28 12.10
C GLU A 117 7.05 -7.51 11.13
N PRO A 118 7.81 -8.63 11.26
CA PRO A 118 8.83 -8.96 10.27
C PRO A 118 8.25 -8.98 8.86
N PRO A 119 9.00 -8.55 7.85
CA PRO A 119 8.47 -8.46 6.49
C PRO A 119 8.08 -9.79 5.87
N SER A 120 8.72 -10.88 6.26
CA SER A 120 8.44 -12.19 5.68
C SER A 120 7.05 -12.68 6.07
N GLY A 121 6.16 -12.80 5.10
CA GLY A 121 4.83 -13.31 5.30
C GLY A 121 3.74 -12.28 5.47
N GLU A 122 4.05 -10.99 5.54
CA GLU A 122 3.04 -9.96 5.69
C GLU A 122 3.32 -8.74 4.82
N ALA A 123 2.23 -8.12 4.36
CA ALA A 123 2.26 -6.84 3.66
C ALA A 123 1.07 -6.01 4.10
N GLN A 124 1.23 -4.69 4.09
CA GLN A 124 0.16 -3.73 4.37
C GLN A 124 -0.22 -3.06 3.06
N SER A 125 -1.52 -2.86 2.83
CA SER A 125 -2.01 -2.26 1.60
C SER A 125 -3.15 -1.29 1.89
N ALA A 126 -3.34 -0.35 0.99
CA ALA A 126 -4.41 0.63 1.06
C ALA A 126 -5.36 0.50 -0.11
#